data_afcb7a201b7ed4e66c9653daf9d041b0
#
_entry.id   afcb7a201b7ed4e66c9653daf9d041b0
#
_cell.length_a   1.000
_cell.length_b   1.000
_cell.length_c   1.000
_cell.angle_alpha   90.00
_cell.angle_beta   90.00
_cell.angle_gamma   90.00
#
_symmetry.space_group_name_H-M   'P 1'
#
loop_
_entity.id
_entity.type
_entity.pdbx_description
1 polymer ?
#
loop_
_entity_poly.entity_id
_entity_poly.type
_entity_poly.pdbx_seq_one_letter_code
_entity_poly.pdbx_strand_id
1 'polypeptide(L)'
;MKRTLSIIFVVTVIATACSDGDAADPPSTTAAPTTTVAPTTTTAAPTTTVAPTTTTAPTGEIIPGDDPDVDAIVLAYQIVFSSETTYEEKAPYLVDPTGLEDTVAKYQETGDSMGGVALAPNAVTVDGDVAEVLYDLLFGGTPTYPDLTGDAVLVDDVWKVTREMFCGMMASARVGCPST
;
A
#
# COMPACT_ATOMS: atom_id res chain seq x y z
N MET A 1 12.59 26.51 39.95
CA MET A 1 13.21 25.35 40.63
C MET A 1 13.57 24.32 39.55
N LYS A 2 14.84 24.25 39.19
CA LYS A 2 15.37 23.33 38.14
C LYS A 2 15.67 21.99 38.80
N ARG A 3 15.03 20.92 38.33
CA ARG A 3 15.39 19.54 38.70
C ARG A 3 16.05 18.88 37.49
N THR A 4 17.35 18.76 37.57
CA THR A 4 18.21 18.00 36.66
C THR A 4 18.08 16.53 37.03
N LEU A 5 17.59 15.69 36.10
CA LEU A 5 17.55 14.24 36.27
C LEU A 5 18.67 13.64 35.39
N SER A 6 19.74 13.18 36.05
CA SER A 6 20.85 12.44 35.42
C SER A 6 20.43 10.98 35.22
N ILE A 7 20.41 10.52 33.98
CA ILE A 7 20.22 9.12 33.64
C ILE A 7 21.59 8.54 33.29
N ILE A 8 22.02 7.57 34.09
CA ILE A 8 23.25 6.79 33.93
C ILE A 8 22.97 5.67 32.91
N PHE A 9 23.69 5.67 31.80
CA PHE A 9 23.69 4.57 30.83
C PHE A 9 24.67 3.47 31.31
N VAL A 10 24.15 2.29 31.62
CA VAL A 10 24.95 1.07 31.82
C VAL A 10 25.01 0.31 30.49
N VAL A 11 26.20 0.28 29.90
CA VAL A 11 26.51 -0.53 28.70
C VAL A 11 26.94 -1.90 29.14
N THR A 12 26.16 -2.93 28.88
CA THR A 12 26.52 -4.32 29.09
C THR A 12 27.00 -4.93 27.76
N VAL A 13 28.28 -5.21 27.66
CA VAL A 13 28.94 -5.93 26.55
C VAL A 13 28.79 -7.43 26.81
N ILE A 14 28.11 -8.17 25.95
CA ILE A 14 28.08 -9.64 25.97
C ILE A 14 28.94 -10.13 24.79
N ALA A 15 30.08 -10.72 25.10
CA ALA A 15 30.90 -11.47 24.17
C ALA A 15 30.41 -12.92 24.10
N THR A 16 30.04 -13.41 22.93
CA THR A 16 29.77 -14.83 22.69
C THR A 16 30.86 -15.44 21.81
N ALA A 17 31.48 -16.48 22.35
CA ALA A 17 32.59 -17.22 21.80
C ALA A 17 32.16 -18.12 20.62
N CYS A 18 33.07 -18.21 19.62
CA CYS A 18 33.05 -19.23 18.58
C CYS A 18 33.37 -20.61 19.18
N SER A 19 32.60 -21.60 18.77
CA SER A 19 32.93 -23.01 19.00
C SER A 19 33.14 -23.68 17.64
N ASP A 20 34.36 -24.09 17.38
CA ASP A 20 34.75 -25.00 16.29
C ASP A 20 34.14 -26.38 16.56
N GLY A 21 33.49 -26.95 15.57
CA GLY A 21 32.90 -28.28 15.56
C GLY A 21 33.27 -29.05 14.29
N ASP A 22 34.23 -29.89 14.46
CA ASP A 22 34.65 -31.12 13.78
C ASP A 22 33.90 -31.53 12.48
N ALA A 23 34.72 -31.77 11.45
CA ALA A 23 34.39 -32.34 10.18
C ALA A 23 34.15 -33.86 10.32
N ALA A 24 32.94 -34.33 10.03
CA ALA A 24 32.65 -35.73 9.81
C ALA A 24 32.38 -35.98 8.32
N ASP A 25 33.15 -36.90 7.72
CA ASP A 25 33.02 -37.39 6.36
C ASP A 25 31.63 -37.98 6.07
N PRO A 26 30.99 -37.65 4.91
CA PRO A 26 29.77 -38.30 4.53
C PRO A 26 30.01 -39.67 3.90
N PRO A 27 29.19 -40.72 4.23
CA PRO A 27 29.31 -42.03 3.61
C PRO A 27 28.83 -41.98 2.15
N SER A 28 29.61 -42.60 1.27
CA SER A 28 29.29 -42.88 -0.13
C SER A 28 27.97 -43.67 -0.25
N THR A 29 26.95 -43.03 -0.79
CA THR A 29 25.71 -43.73 -1.14
C THR A 29 25.72 -44.08 -2.62
N THR A 30 25.67 -45.38 -2.88
CA THR A 30 25.51 -46.04 -4.17
C THR A 30 24.28 -45.53 -4.92
N ALA A 31 24.46 -45.05 -6.15
CA ALA A 31 23.39 -44.58 -7.03
C ALA A 31 22.45 -45.74 -7.41
N ALA A 32 21.16 -45.56 -7.15
CA ALA A 32 20.08 -46.40 -7.68
C ALA A 32 19.78 -46.02 -9.14
N PRO A 33 19.31 -46.94 -9.99
CA PRO A 33 19.07 -46.69 -11.40
C PRO A 33 17.90 -45.72 -11.60
N THR A 34 18.16 -44.69 -12.40
CA THR A 34 17.18 -43.67 -12.80
C THR A 34 16.18 -44.30 -13.79
N THR A 35 14.94 -44.44 -13.39
CA THR A 35 13.83 -44.77 -14.30
C THR A 35 13.49 -43.50 -15.11
N THR A 36 13.81 -43.53 -16.38
CA THR A 36 13.43 -42.49 -17.35
C THR A 36 11.92 -42.55 -17.58
N VAL A 37 11.18 -41.63 -17.01
CA VAL A 37 9.76 -41.42 -17.30
C VAL A 37 9.66 -40.61 -18.60
N ALA A 38 8.94 -41.14 -19.60
CA ALA A 38 8.70 -40.47 -20.86
C ALA A 38 7.93 -39.15 -20.64
N PRO A 39 8.24 -38.05 -21.37
CA PRO A 39 7.52 -36.80 -21.24
C PRO A 39 6.09 -36.96 -21.77
N THR A 40 5.11 -36.81 -20.90
CA THR A 40 3.70 -36.67 -21.27
C THR A 40 3.54 -35.24 -21.83
N THR A 41 3.35 -35.12 -23.13
CA THR A 41 2.99 -33.84 -23.78
C THR A 41 1.57 -33.51 -23.41
N THR A 42 1.40 -32.68 -22.40
CA THR A 42 0.12 -32.02 -22.10
C THR A 42 -0.04 -30.86 -23.09
N THR A 43 -0.90 -31.05 -24.10
CA THR A 43 -1.33 -29.98 -25.00
C THR A 43 -2.13 -28.98 -24.18
N ALA A 44 -1.52 -27.84 -23.86
CA ALA A 44 -2.22 -26.71 -23.22
C ALA A 44 -3.28 -26.18 -24.20
N ALA A 45 -4.53 -26.08 -23.72
CA ALA A 45 -5.59 -25.38 -24.43
C ALA A 45 -5.18 -23.92 -24.69
N PRO A 46 -5.58 -23.31 -25.82
CA PRO A 46 -5.26 -21.94 -26.11
C PRO A 46 -5.87 -21.03 -25.03
N THR A 47 -5.02 -20.39 -24.25
CA THR A 47 -5.43 -19.32 -23.35
C THR A 47 -5.84 -18.14 -24.23
N THR A 48 -7.12 -17.81 -24.23
CA THR A 48 -7.63 -16.57 -24.85
C THR A 48 -6.99 -15.42 -24.10
N THR A 49 -5.93 -14.84 -24.66
CA THR A 49 -5.37 -13.59 -24.19
C THR A 49 -6.39 -12.51 -24.48
N VAL A 50 -7.13 -12.07 -23.47
CA VAL A 50 -7.93 -10.85 -23.54
C VAL A 50 -6.93 -9.73 -23.79
N ALA A 51 -7.09 -9.02 -24.91
CA ALA A 51 -6.26 -7.86 -25.21
C ALA A 51 -6.40 -6.87 -24.04
N PRO A 52 -5.29 -6.24 -23.59
CA PRO A 52 -5.40 -5.21 -22.57
C PRO A 52 -6.32 -4.11 -23.12
N THR A 53 -7.41 -3.86 -22.40
CA THR A 53 -8.23 -2.68 -22.64
C THR A 53 -7.33 -1.50 -22.36
N THR A 54 -7.01 -0.71 -23.37
CA THR A 54 -6.23 0.52 -23.23
C THR A 54 -7.15 1.49 -22.48
N THR A 55 -7.06 1.53 -21.17
CA THR A 55 -7.68 2.57 -20.35
C THR A 55 -6.96 3.86 -20.76
N THR A 56 -7.66 4.75 -21.42
CA THR A 56 -7.14 6.10 -21.72
C THR A 56 -7.01 6.80 -20.38
N ALA A 57 -5.79 7.21 -20.02
CA ALA A 57 -5.56 7.98 -18.79
C ALA A 57 -6.48 9.21 -18.77
N PRO A 58 -7.07 9.56 -17.62
CA PRO A 58 -7.93 10.73 -17.51
C PRO A 58 -7.18 11.99 -17.92
N THR A 59 -7.77 12.75 -18.84
CA THR A 59 -7.14 13.94 -19.48
C THR A 59 -7.96 15.18 -19.16
N GLY A 60 -8.36 15.38 -17.92
CA GLY A 60 -9.16 16.54 -17.54
C GLY A 60 -8.63 17.21 -16.28
N GLU A 61 -8.59 18.54 -16.28
CA GLU A 61 -8.41 19.31 -15.04
C GLU A 61 -9.71 19.21 -14.22
N ILE A 62 -9.57 18.91 -12.92
CA ILE A 62 -10.71 18.89 -11.99
C ILE A 62 -11.16 20.32 -11.75
N ILE A 63 -12.41 20.63 -12.12
CA ILE A 63 -13.07 21.90 -11.81
C ILE A 63 -14.06 21.61 -10.67
N PRO A 64 -13.80 22.07 -9.44
CA PRO A 64 -14.70 21.82 -8.32
C PRO A 64 -16.12 22.37 -8.58
N GLY A 65 -17.14 21.54 -8.29
CA GLY A 65 -18.55 21.90 -8.41
C GLY A 65 -19.18 21.63 -9.78
N ASP A 66 -18.41 21.18 -10.78
CA ASP A 66 -18.95 20.84 -12.10
C ASP A 66 -19.65 19.47 -12.12
N ASP A 67 -19.14 18.51 -11.32
CA ASP A 67 -19.68 17.16 -11.21
C ASP A 67 -19.66 16.71 -9.74
N PRO A 68 -20.83 16.41 -9.13
CA PRO A 68 -20.91 16.02 -7.72
C PRO A 68 -20.20 14.69 -7.41
N ASP A 69 -20.12 13.76 -8.37
CA ASP A 69 -19.40 12.50 -8.18
C ASP A 69 -17.91 12.75 -8.15
N VAL A 70 -17.40 13.58 -9.04
CA VAL A 70 -15.99 13.99 -9.06
C VAL A 70 -15.61 14.69 -7.74
N ASP A 71 -16.44 15.61 -7.26
CA ASP A 71 -16.21 16.32 -6.00
C ASP A 71 -16.17 15.34 -4.80
N ALA A 72 -17.08 14.37 -4.78
CA ALA A 72 -17.13 13.35 -3.73
C ALA A 72 -15.91 12.42 -3.75
N ILE A 73 -15.43 12.04 -4.93
CA ILE A 73 -14.22 11.23 -5.10
C ILE A 73 -12.98 12.00 -4.64
N VAL A 74 -12.85 13.26 -5.05
CA VAL A 74 -11.76 14.15 -4.62
C VAL A 74 -11.73 14.27 -3.10
N LEU A 75 -12.89 14.50 -2.47
CA LEU A 75 -13.04 14.57 -1.03
C LEU A 75 -12.61 13.27 -0.34
N ALA A 76 -13.06 12.12 -0.85
CA ALA A 76 -12.68 10.81 -0.32
C ALA A 76 -11.17 10.61 -0.35
N TYR A 77 -10.49 10.94 -1.46
CA TYR A 77 -9.05 10.86 -1.58
C TYR A 77 -8.31 11.79 -0.60
N GLN A 78 -8.76 13.03 -0.50
CA GLN A 78 -8.16 14.01 0.41
C GLN A 78 -8.26 13.57 1.88
N ILE A 79 -9.40 13.01 2.28
CA ILE A 79 -9.60 12.52 3.65
C ILE A 79 -8.80 11.23 3.89
N VAL A 80 -8.94 10.24 3.01
CA VAL A 80 -8.35 8.91 3.21
C VAL A 80 -6.83 8.96 3.21
N PHE A 81 -6.22 9.76 2.36
CA PHE A 81 -4.77 9.80 2.19
C PHE A 81 -4.07 10.98 2.87
N SER A 82 -4.78 11.84 3.58
CA SER A 82 -4.14 12.80 4.47
C SER A 82 -3.60 12.10 5.71
N SER A 83 -2.33 12.30 6.03
CA SER A 83 -1.76 11.80 7.29
C SER A 83 -2.24 12.57 8.53
N GLU A 84 -2.96 13.66 8.35
CA GLU A 84 -3.50 14.48 9.45
C GLU A 84 -4.89 14.04 9.90
N THR A 85 -5.63 13.28 9.08
CA THR A 85 -6.98 12.79 9.39
C THR A 85 -6.94 11.51 10.21
N THR A 86 -7.90 11.40 11.12
CA THR A 86 -8.03 10.26 12.05
C THR A 86 -8.69 9.05 11.37
N TYR A 87 -8.66 7.90 12.04
CA TYR A 87 -9.36 6.70 11.57
C TYR A 87 -10.88 6.93 11.44
N GLU A 88 -11.48 7.58 12.41
CA GLU A 88 -12.93 7.87 12.43
C GLU A 88 -13.35 8.75 11.23
N GLU A 89 -12.48 9.67 10.81
CA GLU A 89 -12.73 10.51 9.63
C GLU A 89 -12.56 9.74 8.33
N LYS A 90 -11.61 8.79 8.25
CA LYS A 90 -11.34 7.98 7.06
C LYS A 90 -12.34 6.84 6.86
N ALA A 91 -12.81 6.21 7.94
CA ALA A 91 -13.61 5.00 7.89
C ALA A 91 -14.87 5.08 7.00
N PRO A 92 -15.62 6.20 6.94
CA PRO A 92 -16.76 6.34 6.03
C PRO A 92 -16.40 6.28 4.55
N TYR A 93 -15.16 6.63 4.20
CA TYR A 93 -14.64 6.72 2.83
C TYR A 93 -13.75 5.54 2.44
N LEU A 94 -13.70 4.49 3.25
CA LEU A 94 -12.97 3.25 2.97
C LEU A 94 -13.95 2.08 2.77
N VAL A 95 -13.64 1.25 1.80
CA VAL A 95 -14.27 -0.07 1.70
C VAL A 95 -13.64 -0.98 2.75
N ASP A 96 -14.48 -1.56 3.63
CA ASP A 96 -14.04 -2.42 4.73
C ASP A 96 -12.88 -1.84 5.57
N PRO A 97 -13.14 -0.81 6.40
CA PRO A 97 -12.13 -0.17 7.24
C PRO A 97 -11.69 -1.03 8.44
N THR A 98 -12.30 -2.19 8.66
CA THR A 98 -12.12 -3.03 9.86
C THR A 98 -10.65 -3.34 10.13
N GLY A 99 -10.18 -3.05 11.33
CA GLY A 99 -8.82 -3.36 11.80
C GLY A 99 -7.72 -2.48 11.18
N LEU A 100 -8.08 -1.33 10.59
CA LEU A 100 -7.11 -0.38 10.04
C LEU A 100 -6.68 0.72 11.04
N GLU A 101 -7.20 0.71 12.27
CA GLU A 101 -6.93 1.73 13.29
C GLU A 101 -5.43 1.90 13.55
N ASP A 102 -4.73 0.79 13.81
CA ASP A 102 -3.28 0.79 14.04
C ASP A 102 -2.48 1.21 12.80
N THR A 103 -2.98 0.86 11.60
CA THR A 103 -2.38 1.25 10.33
C THR A 103 -2.46 2.76 10.14
N VAL A 104 -3.63 3.35 10.41
CA VAL A 104 -3.83 4.80 10.31
C VAL A 104 -2.97 5.54 11.34
N ALA A 105 -2.91 5.05 12.60
CA ALA A 105 -2.08 5.66 13.62
C ALA A 105 -0.59 5.70 13.23
N LYS A 106 -0.06 4.60 12.70
CA LYS A 106 1.33 4.54 12.19
C LYS A 106 1.55 5.43 10.98
N TYR A 107 0.53 5.57 10.12
CA TYR A 107 0.60 6.45 8.97
C TYR A 107 0.67 7.92 9.40
N GLN A 108 -0.10 8.32 10.42
CA GLN A 108 -0.02 9.65 11.02
C GLN A 108 1.38 9.93 11.58
N GLU A 109 1.96 9.01 12.36
CA GLU A 109 3.32 9.13 12.89
C GLU A 109 4.37 9.29 11.77
N THR A 110 4.22 8.53 10.68
CA THR A 110 5.09 8.62 9.51
C THR A 110 4.93 9.97 8.82
N GLY A 111 3.70 10.42 8.63
CA GLY A 111 3.37 11.72 8.03
C GLY A 111 3.94 12.89 8.82
N ASP A 112 3.78 12.88 10.14
CA ASP A 112 4.33 13.93 11.02
C ASP A 112 5.84 14.09 10.83
N SER A 113 6.56 12.97 10.68
CA SER A 113 8.01 13.00 10.45
C SER A 113 8.43 13.58 9.09
N MET A 114 7.48 13.62 8.12
CA MET A 114 7.69 14.12 6.75
C MET A 114 7.09 15.51 6.52
N GLY A 115 6.48 16.13 7.54
CA GLY A 115 5.79 17.41 7.42
C GLY A 115 4.39 17.30 6.78
N GLY A 116 3.78 16.13 6.84
CA GLY A 116 2.49 15.80 6.27
C GLY A 116 2.60 15.01 4.96
N VAL A 117 1.73 14.04 4.79
CA VAL A 117 1.54 13.28 3.53
C VAL A 117 0.09 13.43 3.08
N ALA A 118 -0.11 13.71 1.81
CA ALA A 118 -1.44 13.85 1.21
C ALA A 118 -1.41 13.44 -0.26
N LEU A 119 -2.59 13.15 -0.83
CA LEU A 119 -2.77 13.03 -2.27
C LEU A 119 -3.56 14.23 -2.79
N ALA A 120 -3.15 14.73 -3.94
CA ALA A 120 -3.86 15.78 -4.68
C ALA A 120 -4.39 15.20 -5.98
N PRO A 121 -5.69 14.85 -6.06
CA PRO A 121 -6.30 14.43 -7.30
C PRO A 121 -6.21 15.52 -8.37
N ASN A 122 -5.79 15.15 -9.59
CA ASN A 122 -5.63 16.05 -10.74
C ASN A 122 -6.69 15.83 -11.79
N ALA A 123 -7.12 14.55 -11.98
CA ALA A 123 -8.18 14.20 -12.90
C ALA A 123 -8.95 12.98 -12.39
N VAL A 124 -10.23 12.90 -12.72
CA VAL A 124 -11.11 11.78 -12.39
C VAL A 124 -11.89 11.37 -13.63
N THR A 125 -11.94 10.08 -13.90
CA THR A 125 -12.80 9.50 -14.92
C THR A 125 -13.78 8.54 -14.25
N VAL A 126 -15.07 8.85 -14.32
CA VAL A 126 -16.14 8.02 -13.75
C VAL A 126 -16.71 7.10 -14.83
N ASP A 127 -16.82 5.80 -14.53
CA ASP A 127 -17.46 4.79 -15.38
C ASP A 127 -18.43 3.95 -14.52
N GLY A 128 -19.67 4.35 -14.47
CA GLY A 128 -20.70 3.73 -13.62
C GLY A 128 -20.35 3.87 -12.13
N ASP A 129 -20.18 2.75 -11.45
CA ASP A 129 -19.87 2.69 -10.01
C ASP A 129 -18.36 2.61 -9.70
N VAL A 130 -17.52 2.86 -10.69
CA VAL A 130 -16.05 2.83 -10.58
C VAL A 130 -15.48 4.13 -11.12
N ALA A 131 -14.42 4.63 -10.50
CA ALA A 131 -13.69 5.78 -11.01
C ALA A 131 -12.19 5.52 -10.99
N GLU A 132 -11.50 6.00 -12.04
CA GLU A 132 -10.05 6.12 -12.09
C GLU A 132 -9.65 7.54 -11.69
N VAL A 133 -8.68 7.66 -10.81
CA VAL A 133 -8.19 8.94 -10.26
C VAL A 133 -6.71 9.10 -10.57
N LEU A 134 -6.37 10.18 -11.28
CA LEU A 134 -4.99 10.64 -11.44
C LEU A 134 -4.68 11.61 -10.31
N TYR A 135 -3.56 11.41 -9.63
CA TYR A 135 -3.20 12.22 -8.46
C TYR A 135 -1.68 12.41 -8.31
N ASP A 136 -1.32 13.46 -7.60
CA ASP A 136 0.04 13.68 -7.11
C ASP A 136 0.17 13.28 -5.64
N LEU A 137 1.29 12.64 -5.27
CA LEU A 137 1.65 12.40 -3.88
C LEU A 137 2.47 13.58 -3.35
N LEU A 138 2.00 14.18 -2.25
CA LEU A 138 2.58 15.36 -1.63
C LEU A 138 3.27 15.01 -0.31
N PHE A 139 4.45 15.58 -0.10
CA PHE A 139 5.12 15.64 1.19
C PHE A 139 5.31 17.09 1.62
N GLY A 140 4.85 17.43 2.84
CA GLY A 140 4.88 18.81 3.32
C GLY A 140 4.16 19.80 2.40
N GLY A 141 3.08 19.35 1.73
CA GLY A 141 2.33 20.14 0.76
C GLY A 141 3.00 20.31 -0.60
N THR A 142 4.17 19.67 -0.84
CA THR A 142 4.89 19.78 -2.12
C THR A 142 4.70 18.50 -2.94
N PRO A 143 4.22 18.59 -4.21
CA PRO A 143 4.15 17.44 -5.11
C PRO A 143 5.53 16.81 -5.31
N THR A 144 5.65 15.52 -4.96
CA THR A 144 6.92 14.80 -5.01
C THR A 144 6.89 13.67 -6.05
N TYR A 145 5.76 12.99 -6.15
CA TYR A 145 5.52 11.97 -7.17
C TYR A 145 4.25 12.33 -7.93
N PRO A 146 4.38 12.88 -9.14
CA PRO A 146 3.22 13.25 -9.96
C PRO A 146 2.68 12.06 -10.74
N ASP A 147 1.46 12.23 -11.28
CA ASP A 147 0.84 11.36 -12.27
C ASP A 147 0.69 9.89 -11.82
N LEU A 148 0.41 9.68 -10.54
CA LEU A 148 0.04 8.37 -10.01
C LEU A 148 -1.44 8.09 -10.27
N THR A 149 -1.80 6.82 -10.41
CA THR A 149 -3.18 6.38 -10.64
C THR A 149 -3.70 5.54 -9.48
N GLY A 150 -4.99 5.65 -9.21
CA GLY A 150 -5.71 4.86 -8.25
C GLY A 150 -7.18 4.77 -8.60
N ASP A 151 -7.95 4.05 -7.78
CA ASP A 151 -9.35 3.77 -8.03
C ASP A 151 -10.24 4.20 -6.85
N ALA A 152 -11.50 4.50 -7.16
CA ALA A 152 -12.58 4.64 -6.21
C ALA A 152 -13.80 3.85 -6.69
N VAL A 153 -14.67 3.46 -5.74
CA VAL A 153 -15.90 2.72 -6.03
C VAL A 153 -17.08 3.34 -5.29
N LEU A 154 -18.24 3.32 -5.94
CA LEU A 154 -19.48 3.76 -5.34
C LEU A 154 -20.10 2.59 -4.54
N VAL A 155 -20.24 2.76 -3.22
CA VAL A 155 -20.84 1.76 -2.32
C VAL A 155 -21.84 2.45 -1.42
N ASP A 156 -23.10 2.01 -1.46
CA ASP A 156 -24.19 2.59 -0.67
C ASP A 156 -24.32 4.12 -0.89
N ASP A 157 -24.29 4.55 -2.15
CA ASP A 157 -24.35 5.95 -2.58
C ASP A 157 -23.22 6.84 -2.04
N VAL A 158 -22.09 6.25 -1.63
CA VAL A 158 -20.89 6.95 -1.18
C VAL A 158 -19.68 6.49 -1.97
N TRP A 159 -18.93 7.43 -2.55
CA TRP A 159 -17.66 7.14 -3.17
C TRP A 159 -16.60 6.80 -2.12
N LYS A 160 -15.95 5.65 -2.29
CA LYS A 160 -14.98 5.11 -1.33
C LYS A 160 -13.71 4.66 -2.02
N VAL A 161 -12.60 4.81 -1.33
CA VAL A 161 -11.32 4.20 -1.71
C VAL A 161 -11.35 2.73 -1.35
N THR A 162 -10.89 1.87 -2.24
CA THR A 162 -10.81 0.43 -1.97
C THR A 162 -9.76 0.14 -0.88
N ARG A 163 -10.00 -0.91 -0.09
CA ARG A 163 -9.01 -1.37 0.91
C ARG A 163 -7.68 -1.72 0.24
N GLU A 164 -7.73 -2.29 -0.96
CA GLU A 164 -6.54 -2.66 -1.73
C GLU A 164 -5.70 -1.43 -2.09
N MET A 165 -6.34 -0.39 -2.63
CA MET A 165 -5.68 0.88 -2.95
C MET A 165 -5.06 1.52 -1.70
N PHE A 166 -5.82 1.61 -0.61
CA PHE A 166 -5.32 2.15 0.65
C PHE A 166 -4.12 1.37 1.17
N CYS A 167 -4.23 0.03 1.24
CA CYS A 167 -3.15 -0.82 1.76
C CYS A 167 -1.92 -0.84 0.85
N GLY A 168 -2.08 -0.72 -0.47
CA GLY A 168 -0.99 -0.56 -1.42
C GLY A 168 -0.18 0.71 -1.14
N MET A 169 -0.85 1.82 -0.88
CA MET A 169 -0.22 3.08 -0.48
C MET A 169 0.49 2.95 0.88
N MET A 170 -0.17 2.33 1.88
CA MET A 170 0.42 2.10 3.20
C MET A 170 1.67 1.21 3.13
N ALA A 171 1.68 0.20 2.26
CA ALA A 171 2.86 -0.63 2.01
C ALA A 171 4.03 0.19 1.44
N SER A 172 3.75 1.13 0.54
CA SER A 172 4.75 2.05 -0.02
C SER A 172 5.33 2.97 1.06
N ALA A 173 4.51 3.38 2.02
CA ALA A 173 4.93 4.15 3.20
C ALA A 173 5.60 3.28 4.29
N ARG A 174 5.79 1.98 4.07
CA ARG A 174 6.32 0.98 5.02
C ARG A 174 5.50 0.82 6.30
N VAL A 175 4.25 1.21 6.26
CA VAL A 175 3.32 1.07 7.39
C VAL A 175 2.71 -0.33 7.39
N GLY A 176 2.29 -0.82 6.23
CA GLY A 176 1.63 -2.11 6.05
C GLY A 176 0.18 -2.14 6.57
N CYS A 177 -0.60 -3.08 6.05
CA CYS A 177 -1.94 -3.39 6.53
C CYS A 177 -1.99 -4.79 7.14
N PRO A 178 -2.94 -5.06 8.06
CA PRO A 178 -3.18 -6.41 8.55
C PRO A 178 -3.68 -7.31 7.40
N SER A 179 -3.27 -8.58 7.43
CA SER A 179 -3.83 -9.60 6.54
C SER A 179 -5.30 -9.82 6.90
N THR A 180 -6.17 -9.85 5.91
CA THR A 180 -7.58 -10.25 6.05
C THR A 180 -7.69 -11.75 6.11
#